data_c6557c63fe666cec1d5e1347ce7d28a3
#
_entry.id   c6557c63fe666cec1d5e1347ce7d28a3
#
_cell.length_a   1.000
_cell.length_b   1.000
_cell.length_c   1.000
_cell.angle_alpha   90.00
_cell.angle_beta   90.00
_cell.angle_gamma   90.00
#
_symmetry.space_group_name_H-M   'P 1'
#
loop_
_entity.id
_entity.type
_entity.pdbx_description
1 polymer ?
#
loop_
_entity_poly.entity_id
_entity_poly.type
_entity_poly.pdbx_seq_one_letter_code
_entity_poly.pdbx_strand_id
1 'polypeptide(L)'
;MIPSGNDAAIAIAETLGEGMKTDDSQTANEAFVAAMNAKAAELGMTETLFSNPHGLDIGAYDNEMYSCARDVALMSAYAMGNETFRSIVSKESAQITVTRADGKPQVIDLQSTDRLLGTYEGACGIKTGYTEAAGNSFAGACDRGDGLLYAIVLGSPSEDARFQDTETLFNWVYDNRVSYALAHSPETVASAADGGAEVPLIARVSHSAWPDRTVAATFADPSAAVEVFAPEGNVSQEIVAEELTGSVAAGDVVGVANFYQGNELVASQDLIACEDSPAPGFLEGIGIWWNRLWGNDAPAPTEVVNETPLIYSKSSSREDHQSVAAIAAGVSDDAPADGAPSGAGAGAADAANE
;
A
#
# COMPACT_ATOMS: atom_id res chain seq x y z
N MET A 1 3.21 16.17 -21.63
CA MET A 1 3.58 15.48 -20.37
C MET A 1 5.09 15.45 -20.18
N ILE A 2 5.85 14.82 -21.08
CA ILE A 2 7.31 14.61 -20.93
C ILE A 2 8.08 15.89 -20.58
N PRO A 3 8.11 16.96 -21.42
CA PRO A 3 8.83 18.21 -21.11
C PRO A 3 7.98 19.21 -20.32
N SER A 4 6.79 18.83 -19.87
CA SER A 4 5.87 19.73 -19.14
C SER A 4 5.47 21.00 -19.92
N GLY A 5 5.07 20.88 -21.21
CA GLY A 5 4.69 22.02 -22.07
C GLY A 5 3.34 22.61 -21.68
N ASN A 6 3.32 23.86 -21.19
CA ASN A 6 2.09 24.59 -20.86
C ASN A 6 1.30 24.98 -22.12
N ASP A 7 2.01 25.35 -23.18
CA ASP A 7 1.45 25.60 -24.50
C ASP A 7 0.72 24.40 -25.10
N ALA A 8 1.27 23.20 -24.91
CA ALA A 8 0.64 21.96 -25.32
C ALA A 8 -0.66 21.68 -24.53
N ALA A 9 -0.66 21.98 -23.22
CA ALA A 9 -1.87 21.85 -22.42
C ALA A 9 -2.99 22.82 -22.88
N ILE A 10 -2.62 24.05 -23.19
CA ILE A 10 -3.54 25.08 -23.76
C ILE A 10 -4.08 24.59 -25.10
N ALA A 11 -3.22 24.13 -26.02
CA ALA A 11 -3.63 23.65 -27.33
C ALA A 11 -4.60 22.46 -27.26
N ILE A 12 -4.38 21.53 -26.30
CA ILE A 12 -5.31 20.42 -26.02
C ILE A 12 -6.65 20.96 -25.53
N ALA A 13 -6.63 21.90 -24.58
CA ALA A 13 -7.85 22.48 -24.00
C ALA A 13 -8.67 23.26 -25.04
N GLU A 14 -8.00 24.05 -25.89
CA GLU A 14 -8.67 24.76 -26.99
C GLU A 14 -9.28 23.81 -28.02
N THR A 15 -8.55 22.73 -28.38
CA THR A 15 -9.02 21.78 -29.38
C THR A 15 -10.21 20.94 -28.88
N LEU A 16 -10.10 20.39 -27.68
CA LEU A 16 -11.15 19.51 -27.12
C LEU A 16 -12.32 20.30 -26.54
N GLY A 17 -12.01 21.43 -25.91
CA GLY A 17 -12.99 22.29 -25.26
C GLY A 17 -14.01 22.89 -26.24
N GLU A 18 -13.66 23.09 -27.50
CA GLU A 18 -14.62 23.55 -28.52
C GLU A 18 -15.82 22.61 -28.64
N GLY A 19 -15.58 21.29 -28.56
CA GLY A 19 -16.65 20.28 -28.56
C GLY A 19 -17.35 20.10 -27.21
N MET A 20 -16.89 20.75 -26.15
CA MET A 20 -17.43 20.65 -24.78
C MET A 20 -18.27 21.86 -24.38
N LYS A 21 -18.34 22.91 -25.20
CA LYS A 21 -19.12 24.11 -24.93
C LYS A 21 -20.59 23.79 -24.71
N THR A 22 -21.18 24.41 -23.70
CA THR A 22 -22.62 24.30 -23.39
C THR A 22 -23.43 25.50 -23.92
N ASP A 23 -22.74 26.60 -24.22
CA ASP A 23 -23.33 27.77 -24.87
C ASP A 23 -22.27 28.54 -25.70
N ASP A 24 -22.73 29.41 -26.60
CA ASP A 24 -21.87 30.16 -27.54
C ASP A 24 -21.03 31.27 -26.88
N SER A 25 -21.34 31.67 -25.65
CA SER A 25 -20.58 32.67 -24.89
C SER A 25 -19.36 32.10 -24.18
N GLN A 26 -19.32 30.79 -24.00
CA GLN A 26 -18.25 30.06 -23.33
C GLN A 26 -17.04 29.91 -24.27
N THR A 27 -15.84 30.16 -23.77
CA THR A 27 -14.63 29.85 -24.50
C THR A 27 -14.29 28.34 -24.42
N ALA A 28 -13.51 27.81 -25.36
CA ALA A 28 -13.06 26.43 -25.33
C ALA A 28 -12.29 26.09 -24.05
N ASN A 29 -11.43 27.01 -23.58
CA ASN A 29 -10.69 26.84 -22.32
C ASN A 29 -11.61 26.76 -21.10
N GLU A 30 -12.63 27.62 -21.00
CA GLU A 30 -13.62 27.58 -19.91
C GLU A 30 -14.41 26.27 -19.93
N ALA A 31 -14.80 25.79 -21.12
CA ALA A 31 -15.48 24.50 -21.25
C ALA A 31 -14.60 23.32 -20.81
N PHE A 32 -13.33 23.36 -21.19
CA PHE A 32 -12.36 22.33 -20.80
C PHE A 32 -12.11 22.35 -19.28
N VAL A 33 -11.91 23.53 -18.67
CA VAL A 33 -11.74 23.66 -17.21
C VAL A 33 -12.99 23.21 -16.45
N ALA A 34 -14.19 23.52 -16.96
CA ALA A 34 -15.42 23.00 -16.39
C ALA A 34 -15.47 21.46 -16.42
N ALA A 35 -15.02 20.84 -17.52
CA ALA A 35 -14.89 19.38 -17.62
C ALA A 35 -13.83 18.79 -16.66
N MET A 36 -12.70 19.50 -16.47
CA MET A 36 -11.68 19.10 -15.46
C MET A 36 -12.29 19.08 -14.05
N ASN A 37 -13.01 20.12 -13.65
CA ASN A 37 -13.65 20.20 -12.34
C ASN A 37 -14.80 19.18 -12.18
N ALA A 38 -15.57 18.92 -13.24
CA ALA A 38 -16.58 17.87 -13.23
C ALA A 38 -15.95 16.49 -13.04
N LYS A 39 -14.82 16.21 -13.69
CA LYS A 39 -14.06 14.96 -13.49
C LYS A 39 -13.47 14.87 -12.08
N ALA A 40 -12.95 15.96 -11.53
CA ALA A 40 -12.47 16.00 -10.15
C ALA A 40 -13.59 15.62 -9.16
N ALA A 41 -14.80 16.19 -9.35
CA ALA A 41 -15.95 15.84 -8.53
C ALA A 41 -16.37 14.36 -8.68
N GLU A 42 -16.37 13.82 -9.91
CA GLU A 42 -16.65 12.41 -10.19
C GLU A 42 -15.65 11.47 -9.47
N LEU A 43 -14.39 11.86 -9.40
CA LEU A 43 -13.33 11.11 -8.72
C LEU A 43 -13.35 11.29 -7.19
N GLY A 44 -14.22 12.14 -6.65
CA GLY A 44 -14.28 12.43 -5.21
C GLY A 44 -13.16 13.34 -4.71
N MET A 45 -12.59 14.17 -5.59
CA MET A 45 -11.56 15.16 -5.27
C MET A 45 -12.23 16.41 -4.68
N THR A 46 -12.57 16.36 -3.40
CA THR A 46 -13.38 17.40 -2.71
C THR A 46 -12.60 18.66 -2.35
N GLU A 47 -11.27 18.56 -2.31
CA GLU A 47 -10.35 19.64 -1.96
C GLU A 47 -9.54 20.11 -3.19
N THR A 48 -10.17 20.10 -4.37
CA THR A 48 -9.51 20.47 -5.63
C THR A 48 -10.36 21.40 -6.46
N LEU A 49 -9.73 22.47 -6.96
CA LEU A 49 -10.31 23.38 -7.94
C LEU A 49 -9.26 23.72 -9.02
N PHE A 50 -9.64 23.53 -10.26
CA PHE A 50 -8.87 23.93 -11.43
C PHE A 50 -9.42 25.20 -12.02
N SER A 51 -8.57 26.18 -12.34
CA SER A 51 -8.93 27.44 -13.00
C SER A 51 -8.34 27.58 -14.41
N ASN A 52 -7.36 26.70 -14.74
CA ASN A 52 -6.78 26.66 -16.08
C ASN A 52 -6.21 25.25 -16.38
N PRO A 53 -5.91 24.93 -17.67
CA PRO A 53 -5.41 23.60 -18.06
C PRO A 53 -3.92 23.39 -17.86
N HIS A 54 -3.13 24.41 -17.55
CA HIS A 54 -1.67 24.39 -17.53
C HIS A 54 -1.05 24.49 -16.13
N GLY A 55 -1.82 24.87 -15.11
CA GLY A 55 -1.38 24.89 -13.72
C GLY A 55 -0.58 26.13 -13.28
N LEU A 56 -0.45 27.17 -14.09
CA LEU A 56 0.20 28.41 -13.66
C LEU A 56 -0.77 29.25 -12.82
N ASP A 57 -0.31 29.67 -11.64
CA ASP A 57 -1.05 30.43 -10.63
C ASP A 57 -0.60 31.91 -10.59
N ILE A 58 -0.44 32.52 -11.74
CA ILE A 58 0.01 33.92 -11.92
C ILE A 58 -1.07 34.78 -12.56
N GLY A 59 -1.05 36.07 -12.25
CA GLY A 59 -1.94 37.07 -12.85
C GLY A 59 -3.41 36.83 -12.48
N ALA A 60 -4.27 36.54 -13.47
CA ALA A 60 -5.69 36.30 -13.24
C ALA A 60 -5.99 35.01 -12.48
N TYR A 61 -5.02 34.12 -12.32
CA TYR A 61 -5.17 32.82 -11.65
C TYR A 61 -4.48 32.77 -10.26
N ASP A 62 -4.03 33.93 -9.76
CA ASP A 62 -3.40 34.03 -8.45
C ASP A 62 -4.38 33.62 -7.34
N ASN A 63 -4.00 32.62 -6.54
CA ASN A 63 -4.81 32.01 -5.45
C ASN A 63 -6.17 31.41 -5.86
N GLU A 64 -6.40 31.13 -7.14
CA GLU A 64 -7.67 30.56 -7.62
C GLU A 64 -7.67 29.03 -7.76
N MET A 65 -6.49 28.40 -7.68
CA MET A 65 -6.35 26.94 -7.78
C MET A 65 -5.82 26.35 -6.49
N TYR A 66 -6.35 25.20 -6.14
CA TYR A 66 -5.84 24.43 -5.00
C TYR A 66 -6.09 22.94 -5.19
N SER A 67 -5.32 22.14 -4.50
CA SER A 67 -5.49 20.70 -4.38
C SER A 67 -4.85 20.20 -3.09
N CYS A 68 -5.01 18.91 -2.80
CA CYS A 68 -4.33 18.22 -1.71
C CYS A 68 -3.71 16.91 -2.20
N ALA A 69 -2.77 16.35 -1.42
CA ALA A 69 -2.07 15.12 -1.78
C ALA A 69 -3.02 13.94 -2.05
N ARG A 70 -4.08 13.80 -1.25
CA ARG A 70 -5.10 12.76 -1.42
C ARG A 70 -5.78 12.87 -2.78
N ASP A 71 -6.23 14.06 -3.16
CA ASP A 71 -6.95 14.28 -4.40
C ASP A 71 -6.04 14.07 -5.62
N VAL A 72 -4.78 14.54 -5.54
CA VAL A 72 -3.79 14.27 -6.59
C VAL A 72 -3.49 12.78 -6.71
N ALA A 73 -3.50 12.01 -5.61
CA ALA A 73 -3.36 10.55 -5.67
C ALA A 73 -4.56 9.88 -6.38
N LEU A 74 -5.80 10.32 -6.10
CA LEU A 74 -6.99 9.82 -6.78
C LEU A 74 -6.92 10.09 -8.30
N MET A 75 -6.54 11.30 -8.69
CA MET A 75 -6.35 11.68 -10.09
C MET A 75 -5.24 10.86 -10.75
N SER A 76 -4.13 10.65 -10.05
CA SER A 76 -2.99 9.86 -10.52
C SER A 76 -3.39 8.40 -10.77
N ALA A 77 -4.09 7.78 -9.83
CA ALA A 77 -4.59 6.41 -9.97
C ALA A 77 -5.55 6.27 -11.17
N TYR A 78 -6.47 7.21 -11.33
CA TYR A 78 -7.37 7.24 -12.49
C TYR A 78 -6.61 7.37 -13.82
N ALA A 79 -5.68 8.32 -13.91
CA ALA A 79 -4.91 8.57 -15.13
C ALA A 79 -4.00 7.38 -15.49
N MET A 80 -3.35 6.77 -14.48
CA MET A 80 -2.51 5.59 -14.65
C MET A 80 -3.29 4.32 -15.00
N GLY A 81 -4.61 4.30 -14.89
CA GLY A 81 -5.49 3.30 -15.48
C GLY A 81 -5.48 3.29 -17.02
N ASN A 82 -5.08 4.39 -17.65
CA ASN A 82 -5.01 4.52 -19.12
C ASN A 82 -3.63 4.12 -19.65
N GLU A 83 -3.57 3.08 -20.49
CA GLU A 83 -2.30 2.57 -21.06
C GLU A 83 -1.54 3.61 -21.89
N THR A 84 -2.24 4.42 -22.68
CA THR A 84 -1.61 5.48 -23.48
C THR A 84 -0.96 6.52 -22.57
N PHE A 85 -1.67 6.93 -21.51
CA PHE A 85 -1.12 7.86 -20.51
C PHE A 85 0.14 7.26 -19.86
N ARG A 86 0.07 6.03 -19.34
CA ARG A 86 1.23 5.33 -18.75
C ARG A 86 2.39 5.27 -19.71
N SER A 87 2.15 4.89 -20.97
CA SER A 87 3.20 4.79 -21.99
C SER A 87 3.89 6.11 -22.32
N ILE A 88 3.25 7.24 -22.03
CA ILE A 88 3.83 8.58 -22.24
C ILE A 88 4.61 9.03 -21.01
N VAL A 89 4.01 8.91 -19.80
CA VAL A 89 4.62 9.46 -18.58
C VAL A 89 5.82 8.63 -18.09
N SER A 90 5.92 7.37 -18.49
CA SER A 90 7.06 6.49 -18.16
C SER A 90 8.29 6.69 -19.06
N LYS A 91 8.24 7.59 -20.04
CA LYS A 91 9.39 7.83 -20.93
C LYS A 91 10.37 8.84 -20.33
N GLU A 92 11.64 8.44 -20.22
CA GLU A 92 12.75 9.35 -19.89
C GLU A 92 12.94 10.41 -20.97
N SER A 93 12.78 10.02 -22.23
CA SER A 93 12.90 10.90 -23.38
C SER A 93 12.02 10.45 -24.53
N ALA A 94 11.74 11.37 -25.45
CA ALA A 94 11.06 11.06 -26.71
C ALA A 94 11.51 12.04 -27.79
N GLN A 95 11.24 11.69 -29.03
CA GLN A 95 11.48 12.55 -30.18
C GLN A 95 10.20 12.74 -30.98
N ILE A 96 9.85 13.95 -31.31
CA ILE A 96 8.72 14.27 -32.17
C ILE A 96 9.17 15.03 -33.41
N THR A 97 8.43 14.85 -34.48
CA THR A 97 8.64 15.66 -35.71
C THR A 97 7.43 16.57 -35.92
N VAL A 98 7.68 17.86 -35.98
CA VAL A 98 6.64 18.88 -36.22
C VAL A 98 6.89 19.53 -37.57
N THR A 99 5.81 20.01 -38.20
CA THR A 99 5.92 20.81 -39.42
C THR A 99 5.98 22.28 -39.06
N ARG A 100 7.04 22.93 -39.45
CA ARG A 100 7.23 24.39 -39.23
C ARG A 100 6.29 25.20 -40.15
N ALA A 101 6.15 26.49 -39.85
CA ALA A 101 5.35 27.41 -40.67
C ALA A 101 5.82 27.51 -42.14
N ASP A 102 7.11 27.24 -42.41
CA ASP A 102 7.68 27.19 -43.75
C ASP A 102 7.46 25.85 -44.48
N GLY A 103 6.69 24.92 -43.87
CA GLY A 103 6.39 23.59 -44.40
C GLY A 103 7.50 22.55 -44.21
N LYS A 104 8.62 22.90 -43.56
CA LYS A 104 9.72 21.96 -43.32
C LYS A 104 9.55 21.16 -42.05
N PRO A 105 9.95 19.88 -42.02
CA PRO A 105 9.97 19.11 -40.81
C PRO A 105 11.06 19.62 -39.85
N GLN A 106 10.73 19.63 -38.58
CA GLN A 106 11.66 19.86 -37.47
C GLN A 106 11.53 18.74 -36.44
N VAL A 107 12.65 18.13 -36.12
CA VAL A 107 12.75 17.15 -35.04
C VAL A 107 12.97 17.91 -33.73
N ILE A 108 12.21 17.53 -32.69
CA ILE A 108 12.32 18.08 -31.35
C ILE A 108 12.57 16.91 -30.39
N ASP A 109 13.70 17.00 -29.68
CA ASP A 109 14.01 16.08 -28.60
C ASP A 109 13.28 16.54 -27.31
N LEU A 110 12.59 15.61 -26.67
CA LEU A 110 11.86 15.82 -25.43
C LEU A 110 12.56 15.05 -24.32
N GLN A 111 12.83 15.72 -23.21
CA GLN A 111 13.40 15.13 -22.01
C GLN A 111 12.38 15.20 -20.88
N SER A 112 12.23 14.12 -20.13
CA SER A 112 11.36 14.09 -18.95
C SER A 112 11.88 15.00 -17.85
N THR A 113 10.95 15.62 -17.14
CA THR A 113 11.24 16.35 -15.91
C THR A 113 11.21 15.45 -14.67
N ASP A 114 10.80 14.19 -14.82
CA ASP A 114 10.83 13.18 -13.79
C ASP A 114 12.22 12.51 -13.75
N ARG A 115 12.99 12.79 -12.69
CA ARG A 115 14.36 12.27 -12.53
C ARG A 115 14.40 10.87 -11.94
N LEU A 116 13.28 10.33 -11.43
CA LEU A 116 13.25 8.97 -10.90
C LEU A 116 13.20 7.93 -12.03
N LEU A 117 12.72 8.32 -13.22
CA LEU A 117 12.73 7.42 -14.38
C LEU A 117 14.17 7.00 -14.71
N GLY A 118 14.39 5.67 -14.80
CA GLY A 118 15.70 5.08 -15.07
C GLY A 118 16.70 5.13 -13.90
N THR A 119 16.38 5.78 -12.77
CA THR A 119 17.26 5.91 -11.61
C THR A 119 16.71 5.21 -10.35
N TYR A 120 15.40 5.25 -10.15
CA TYR A 120 14.74 4.55 -9.04
C TYR A 120 14.03 3.29 -9.57
N GLU A 121 14.29 2.14 -8.95
CA GLU A 121 13.72 0.86 -9.36
C GLU A 121 12.19 0.89 -9.35
N GLY A 122 11.57 0.55 -10.48
CA GLY A 122 10.13 0.52 -10.64
C GLY A 122 9.48 1.88 -10.91
N ALA A 123 10.22 3.00 -10.91
CA ALA A 123 9.65 4.32 -11.23
C ALA A 123 9.03 4.32 -12.62
N CYS A 124 7.76 4.77 -12.73
CA CYS A 124 6.99 4.75 -13.97
C CYS A 124 6.18 6.04 -14.26
N GLY A 125 6.53 7.13 -13.61
CA GLY A 125 5.96 8.46 -13.82
C GLY A 125 5.74 9.21 -12.51
N ILE A 126 5.00 10.31 -12.48
CA ILE A 126 3.96 10.78 -13.42
C ILE A 126 4.28 12.22 -13.88
N LYS A 127 4.32 13.17 -12.90
CA LYS A 127 4.38 14.60 -13.23
C LYS A 127 4.99 15.45 -12.13
N THR A 128 5.90 16.32 -12.52
CA THR A 128 6.46 17.40 -11.69
C THR A 128 5.65 18.69 -11.85
N GLY A 129 5.66 19.53 -10.82
CA GLY A 129 5.13 20.88 -10.84
C GLY A 129 6.01 21.84 -10.07
N TYR A 130 6.00 23.11 -10.48
CA TYR A 130 6.63 24.20 -9.74
C TYR A 130 5.97 25.52 -10.08
N THR A 131 5.63 26.28 -9.06
CA THR A 131 5.42 27.74 -9.10
C THR A 131 6.02 28.34 -7.84
N GLU A 132 6.18 29.66 -7.79
CA GLU A 132 6.71 30.32 -6.59
C GLU A 132 5.78 30.17 -5.39
N ALA A 133 4.46 30.14 -5.62
CA ALA A 133 3.47 29.98 -4.58
C ALA A 133 3.30 28.51 -4.12
N ALA A 134 3.29 27.56 -5.08
CA ALA A 134 3.08 26.15 -4.79
C ALA A 134 4.33 25.39 -4.31
N GLY A 135 5.54 25.93 -4.59
CA GLY A 135 6.80 25.22 -4.34
C GLY A 135 7.02 24.05 -5.28
N ASN A 136 8.03 23.24 -5.00
CA ASN A 136 8.36 22.06 -5.81
C ASN A 136 7.43 20.89 -5.46
N SER A 137 6.75 20.36 -6.46
CA SER A 137 5.77 19.29 -6.28
C SER A 137 6.02 18.13 -7.24
N PHE A 138 5.67 16.93 -6.83
CA PHE A 138 5.80 15.72 -7.66
C PHE A 138 4.69 14.71 -7.33
N ALA A 139 4.03 14.26 -8.36
CA ALA A 139 3.19 13.06 -8.30
C ALA A 139 4.02 11.91 -8.89
N GLY A 140 4.53 11.05 -8.04
CA GLY A 140 5.34 9.89 -8.40
C GLY A 140 4.51 8.61 -8.47
N ALA A 141 4.89 7.69 -9.37
CA ALA A 141 4.36 6.33 -9.44
C ALA A 141 5.50 5.32 -9.55
N CYS A 142 5.35 4.20 -8.86
CA CYS A 142 6.31 3.11 -8.84
C CYS A 142 5.59 1.76 -8.90
N ASP A 143 6.13 0.81 -9.68
CA ASP A 143 5.66 -0.57 -9.77
C ASP A 143 6.87 -1.51 -9.80
N ARG A 144 7.01 -2.35 -8.77
CA ARG A 144 8.03 -3.40 -8.68
C ARG A 144 7.48 -4.80 -9.00
N GLY A 145 6.28 -4.87 -9.61
CA GLY A 145 5.61 -6.11 -10.00
C GLY A 145 4.53 -6.58 -9.01
N ASP A 146 4.30 -5.83 -7.96
CA ASP A 146 3.33 -6.09 -6.89
C ASP A 146 2.23 -5.02 -6.80
N GLY A 147 2.10 -4.22 -7.88
CA GLY A 147 1.10 -3.17 -8.03
C GLY A 147 1.67 -1.76 -7.95
N LEU A 148 0.86 -0.81 -8.45
CA LEU A 148 1.24 0.60 -8.51
C LEU A 148 1.14 1.26 -7.14
N LEU A 149 2.25 1.85 -6.70
CA LEU A 149 2.29 2.80 -5.60
C LEU A 149 2.29 4.23 -6.12
N TYR A 150 1.63 5.13 -5.39
CA TYR A 150 1.62 6.55 -5.67
C TYR A 150 2.17 7.31 -4.46
N ALA A 151 3.16 8.17 -4.69
CA ALA A 151 3.68 9.10 -3.70
C ALA A 151 3.48 10.54 -4.18
N ILE A 152 2.74 11.31 -3.39
CA ILE A 152 2.40 12.69 -3.72
C ILE A 152 3.12 13.62 -2.77
N VAL A 153 4.01 14.43 -3.32
CA VAL A 153 4.81 15.42 -2.60
C VAL A 153 4.43 16.80 -3.11
N LEU A 154 3.97 17.67 -2.22
CA LEU A 154 3.56 19.03 -2.54
C LEU A 154 4.35 20.03 -1.70
N GLY A 155 4.85 21.09 -2.36
CA GLY A 155 5.50 22.20 -1.66
C GLY A 155 6.89 21.90 -1.06
N SER A 156 7.64 20.95 -1.62
CA SER A 156 9.04 20.71 -1.19
C SER A 156 9.93 21.93 -1.38
N PRO A 157 10.92 22.12 -0.51
CA PRO A 157 11.76 23.32 -0.49
C PRO A 157 12.68 23.45 -1.72
N SER A 158 12.96 22.35 -2.41
CA SER A 158 13.80 22.36 -3.61
C SER A 158 13.39 21.31 -4.62
N GLU A 159 13.92 21.44 -5.83
CA GLU A 159 13.73 20.45 -6.90
C GLU A 159 14.25 19.07 -6.50
N ASP A 160 15.40 18.99 -5.85
CA ASP A 160 15.99 17.72 -5.41
C ASP A 160 15.19 17.11 -4.26
N ALA A 161 14.73 17.95 -3.32
CA ALA A 161 13.98 17.48 -2.16
C ALA A 161 12.68 16.75 -2.54
N ARG A 162 11.93 17.22 -3.55
CA ARG A 162 10.69 16.54 -3.97
C ARG A 162 10.94 15.11 -4.43
N PHE A 163 12.08 14.80 -5.05
CA PHE A 163 12.45 13.46 -5.47
C PHE A 163 12.92 12.62 -4.28
N GLN A 164 13.77 13.18 -3.40
CA GLN A 164 14.22 12.50 -2.19
C GLN A 164 13.06 12.15 -1.25
N ASP A 165 12.11 13.06 -1.07
CA ASP A 165 10.90 12.83 -0.28
C ASP A 165 10.06 11.69 -0.90
N THR A 166 9.95 11.67 -2.24
CA THR A 166 9.22 10.62 -2.97
C THR A 166 9.91 9.26 -2.82
N GLU A 167 11.24 9.19 -2.98
CA GLU A 167 12.02 7.96 -2.75
C GLU A 167 11.86 7.46 -1.31
N THR A 168 11.88 8.38 -0.34
CA THR A 168 11.69 8.06 1.07
C THR A 168 10.31 7.44 1.31
N LEU A 169 9.24 7.99 0.71
CA LEU A 169 7.89 7.44 0.82
C LEU A 169 7.77 6.07 0.17
N PHE A 170 8.34 5.86 -1.02
CA PHE A 170 8.33 4.55 -1.67
C PHE A 170 9.12 3.52 -0.85
N ASN A 171 10.34 3.86 -0.42
CA ASN A 171 11.16 2.97 0.41
C ASN A 171 10.43 2.60 1.69
N TRP A 172 9.79 3.58 2.36
CA TRP A 172 9.02 3.31 3.58
C TRP A 172 7.91 2.28 3.35
N VAL A 173 7.20 2.33 2.22
CA VAL A 173 6.17 1.32 1.91
C VAL A 173 6.81 -0.05 1.67
N TYR A 174 7.86 -0.12 0.84
CA TYR A 174 8.52 -1.39 0.53
C TYR A 174 9.21 -2.02 1.75
N ASP A 175 9.84 -1.21 2.61
CA ASP A 175 10.52 -1.67 3.83
C ASP A 175 9.53 -2.18 4.89
N ASN A 176 8.27 -1.76 4.83
CA ASN A 176 7.22 -2.20 5.75
C ASN A 176 6.30 -3.30 5.17
N ARG A 177 6.54 -3.78 3.96
CA ARG A 177 5.92 -5.00 3.45
C ARG A 177 6.62 -6.21 4.05
N VAL A 178 5.85 -7.13 4.61
CA VAL A 178 6.33 -8.31 5.30
C VAL A 178 5.67 -9.54 4.70
N SER A 179 6.48 -10.51 4.28
CA SER A 179 5.98 -11.83 3.93
C SER A 179 5.66 -12.60 5.23
N TYR A 180 4.37 -12.77 5.50
CA TYR A 180 3.85 -13.42 6.70
C TYR A 180 3.49 -14.87 6.36
N ALA A 181 4.24 -15.83 6.91
CA ALA A 181 3.87 -17.24 6.81
C ALA A 181 2.53 -17.48 7.51
N LEU A 182 1.68 -18.35 6.96
CA LEU A 182 0.38 -18.64 7.58
C LEU A 182 0.49 -19.70 8.67
N ALA A 183 1.45 -20.65 8.53
CA ALA A 183 1.71 -21.69 9.51
C ALA A 183 2.76 -21.24 10.53
N HIS A 184 2.32 -21.08 11.78
CA HIS A 184 3.14 -20.75 12.95
C HIS A 184 2.85 -21.68 14.11
N SER A 185 2.74 -22.98 13.82
CA SER A 185 2.45 -23.96 14.86
C SER A 185 3.71 -24.34 15.64
N PRO A 186 3.65 -24.38 16.99
CA PRO A 186 4.73 -24.92 17.80
C PRO A 186 4.80 -26.47 17.77
N GLU A 187 3.77 -27.12 17.18
CA GLU A 187 3.66 -28.58 17.11
C GLU A 187 3.67 -29.05 15.65
N THR A 188 4.18 -30.25 15.44
CA THR A 188 4.09 -30.98 14.17
C THR A 188 3.32 -32.29 14.34
N VAL A 189 2.82 -32.81 13.22
CA VAL A 189 2.10 -34.09 13.14
C VAL A 189 2.48 -34.80 11.85
N ALA A 190 2.57 -36.12 11.89
CA ALA A 190 2.74 -36.92 10.69
C ALA A 190 1.45 -36.90 9.86
N SER A 191 1.53 -36.49 8.60
CA SER A 191 0.40 -36.45 7.68
C SER A 191 0.38 -37.71 6.80
N ALA A 192 -0.66 -38.51 6.93
CA ALA A 192 -0.86 -39.66 6.05
C ALA A 192 -1.19 -39.24 4.61
N ALA A 193 -1.80 -38.05 4.42
CA ALA A 193 -2.05 -37.47 3.11
C ALA A 193 -0.74 -37.14 2.36
N ASP A 194 0.36 -36.83 3.12
CA ASP A 194 1.68 -36.50 2.59
C ASP A 194 2.68 -37.66 2.72
N GLY A 195 2.18 -38.90 2.78
CA GLY A 195 3.02 -40.09 2.88
C GLY A 195 3.75 -40.25 4.21
N GLY A 196 3.25 -39.62 5.29
CA GLY A 196 3.83 -39.65 6.62
C GLY A 196 4.84 -38.55 6.91
N ALA A 197 4.91 -37.52 6.08
CA ALA A 197 5.76 -36.34 6.32
C ALA A 197 5.27 -35.58 7.58
N GLU A 198 6.21 -35.02 8.31
CA GLU A 198 5.92 -34.11 9.42
C GLU A 198 5.48 -32.75 8.89
N VAL A 199 4.27 -32.33 9.25
CA VAL A 199 3.67 -31.04 8.86
C VAL A 199 3.27 -30.24 10.10
N PRO A 200 3.12 -28.90 10.02
CA PRO A 200 2.60 -28.09 11.12
C PRO A 200 1.19 -28.53 11.51
N LEU A 201 0.96 -28.77 12.81
CA LEU A 201 -0.36 -29.05 13.35
C LEU A 201 -1.11 -27.73 13.56
N ILE A 202 -2.10 -27.42 12.71
CA ILE A 202 -2.82 -26.15 12.76
C ILE A 202 -3.98 -26.18 13.74
N ALA A 203 -4.75 -27.25 13.71
CA ALA A 203 -5.88 -27.42 14.62
C ALA A 203 -6.15 -28.90 14.90
N ARG A 204 -6.84 -29.15 16.03
CA ARG A 204 -7.49 -30.43 16.34
C ARG A 204 -8.99 -30.21 16.16
N VAL A 205 -9.53 -30.61 15.02
CA VAL A 205 -10.95 -30.38 14.67
C VAL A 205 -11.82 -31.38 15.35
N SER A 206 -12.89 -30.92 16.00
CA SER A 206 -13.87 -31.79 16.68
C SER A 206 -14.52 -32.78 15.72
N HIS A 207 -14.47 -34.10 16.05
CA HIS A 207 -15.23 -35.11 15.32
C HIS A 207 -16.55 -35.37 16.05
N SER A 208 -17.61 -34.68 15.62
CA SER A 208 -18.90 -34.63 16.33
C SER A 208 -19.61 -35.99 16.46
N ALA A 209 -19.23 -37.00 15.65
CA ALA A 209 -19.73 -38.36 15.81
C ALA A 209 -19.21 -39.06 17.09
N TRP A 210 -18.05 -38.61 17.64
CA TRP A 210 -17.41 -39.14 18.81
C TRP A 210 -17.50 -38.17 20.01
N PRO A 211 -17.51 -38.67 21.27
CA PRO A 211 -17.49 -37.78 22.42
C PRO A 211 -16.13 -37.19 22.74
N ASP A 212 -15.04 -37.86 22.35
CA ASP A 212 -13.69 -37.64 22.82
C ASP A 212 -12.63 -37.54 21.70
N ARG A 213 -13.06 -37.52 20.43
CA ARG A 213 -12.12 -37.51 19.31
C ARG A 213 -12.06 -36.15 18.61
N THR A 214 -10.84 -35.82 18.22
CA THR A 214 -10.55 -34.75 17.31
C THR A 214 -9.74 -35.30 16.13
N VAL A 215 -9.74 -34.60 15.01
CA VAL A 215 -8.95 -34.89 13.81
C VAL A 215 -7.84 -33.86 13.74
N ALA A 216 -6.61 -34.33 13.71
CA ALA A 216 -5.45 -33.46 13.49
C ALA A 216 -5.51 -32.87 12.07
N ALA A 217 -5.35 -31.56 11.94
CA ALA A 217 -5.44 -30.86 10.67
C ALA A 217 -4.24 -29.94 10.44
N THR A 218 -3.83 -29.88 9.18
CA THR A 218 -2.79 -28.95 8.66
C THR A 218 -3.37 -28.10 7.55
N PHE A 219 -2.62 -27.12 7.06
CA PHE A 219 -3.01 -26.37 5.84
C PHE A 219 -2.81 -27.23 4.59
N ALA A 220 -3.65 -27.00 3.58
CA ALA A 220 -3.49 -27.62 2.27
C ALA A 220 -2.15 -27.24 1.63
N ASP A 221 -1.65 -26.03 1.90
CA ASP A 221 -0.28 -25.60 1.62
C ASP A 221 0.38 -25.07 2.91
N PRO A 222 1.15 -25.90 3.62
CA PRO A 222 1.84 -25.48 4.84
C PRO A 222 2.92 -24.42 4.63
N SER A 223 3.35 -24.19 3.38
CA SER A 223 4.37 -23.18 3.02
C SER A 223 3.75 -21.83 2.61
N ALA A 224 2.43 -21.74 2.59
CA ALA A 224 1.73 -20.53 2.18
C ALA A 224 2.11 -19.32 3.04
N ALA A 225 2.33 -18.20 2.36
CA ALA A 225 2.59 -16.90 2.99
C ALA A 225 1.77 -15.82 2.27
N VAL A 226 1.53 -14.71 2.95
CA VAL A 226 0.86 -13.54 2.40
C VAL A 226 1.69 -12.30 2.65
N GLU A 227 1.73 -11.38 1.67
CA GLU A 227 2.33 -10.06 1.87
C GLU A 227 1.35 -9.20 2.68
N VAL A 228 1.85 -8.63 3.78
CA VAL A 228 1.10 -7.74 4.66
C VAL A 228 1.87 -6.45 4.88
N PHE A 229 1.17 -5.38 5.22
CA PHE A 229 1.77 -4.08 5.48
C PHE A 229 1.85 -3.85 7.00
N ALA A 230 3.04 -3.96 7.57
CA ALA A 230 3.25 -3.92 9.02
C ALA A 230 2.57 -2.74 9.75
N PRO A 231 2.54 -1.50 9.21
CA PRO A 231 1.85 -0.37 9.84
C PRO A 231 0.33 -0.52 10.00
N GLU A 232 -0.32 -1.40 9.22
CA GLU A 232 -1.77 -1.69 9.37
C GLU A 232 -2.08 -2.57 10.57
N GLY A 233 -1.04 -3.10 11.23
CA GLY A 233 -1.18 -3.88 12.46
C GLY A 233 -0.91 -5.37 12.28
N ASN A 234 -1.22 -6.11 13.32
CA ASN A 234 -0.94 -7.55 13.37
C ASN A 234 -1.99 -8.36 12.61
N VAL A 235 -1.56 -9.52 12.12
CA VAL A 235 -2.45 -10.52 11.53
C VAL A 235 -3.20 -11.23 12.66
N SER A 236 -4.48 -11.49 12.43
CA SER A 236 -5.32 -12.36 13.25
C SER A 236 -5.85 -13.52 12.41
N GLN A 237 -6.23 -14.62 13.06
CA GLN A 237 -6.81 -15.77 12.38
C GLN A 237 -8.17 -16.15 12.95
N GLU A 238 -9.02 -16.72 12.11
CA GLU A 238 -10.27 -17.35 12.46
C GLU A 238 -10.31 -18.75 11.85
N ILE A 239 -10.47 -19.79 12.67
CA ILE A 239 -10.65 -21.17 12.20
C ILE A 239 -12.14 -21.47 12.17
N VAL A 240 -12.66 -21.75 10.97
CA VAL A 240 -14.04 -22.21 10.75
C VAL A 240 -13.99 -23.71 10.46
N ALA A 241 -14.20 -24.52 11.50
CA ALA A 241 -14.20 -25.98 11.39
C ALA A 241 -15.50 -26.48 10.76
N GLU A 242 -15.41 -27.53 9.94
CA GLU A 242 -16.57 -28.25 9.44
C GLU A 242 -17.16 -29.18 10.53
N GLU A 243 -18.45 -29.46 10.43
CA GLU A 243 -19.12 -30.43 11.32
C GLU A 243 -18.86 -31.87 10.83
N LEU A 244 -17.88 -32.53 11.44
CA LEU A 244 -17.48 -33.89 11.07
C LEU A 244 -18.42 -34.95 11.70
N THR A 245 -19.40 -35.43 10.96
CA THR A 245 -20.40 -36.40 11.41
C THR A 245 -20.20 -37.83 10.86
N GLY A 246 -19.39 -37.97 9.82
CA GLY A 246 -19.09 -39.21 9.13
C GLY A 246 -17.64 -39.66 9.29
N SER A 247 -17.23 -40.64 8.52
CA SER A 247 -15.81 -41.01 8.41
C SER A 247 -15.05 -39.92 7.67
N VAL A 248 -13.87 -39.55 8.16
CA VAL A 248 -12.92 -38.59 7.58
C VAL A 248 -11.73 -39.38 7.12
N ALA A 249 -11.29 -39.15 5.90
CA ALA A 249 -10.04 -39.68 5.38
C ALA A 249 -8.91 -38.64 5.44
N ALA A 250 -7.68 -39.09 5.55
CA ALA A 250 -6.52 -38.21 5.44
C ALA A 250 -6.56 -37.46 4.08
N GLY A 251 -6.40 -36.13 4.13
CA GLY A 251 -6.53 -35.24 2.98
C GLY A 251 -7.92 -34.65 2.75
N ASP A 252 -8.96 -35.12 3.48
CA ASP A 252 -10.28 -34.49 3.41
C ASP A 252 -10.21 -33.07 4.02
N VAL A 253 -10.97 -32.13 3.43
CA VAL A 253 -11.14 -30.79 3.99
C VAL A 253 -11.99 -30.88 5.25
N VAL A 254 -11.51 -30.33 6.35
CA VAL A 254 -12.16 -30.36 7.68
C VAL A 254 -12.41 -28.96 8.24
N GLY A 255 -12.15 -27.93 7.46
CA GLY A 255 -12.39 -26.55 7.83
C GLY A 255 -11.60 -25.58 6.95
N VAL A 256 -11.69 -24.30 7.30
CA VAL A 256 -10.99 -23.20 6.64
C VAL A 256 -10.40 -22.30 7.70
N ALA A 257 -9.17 -21.82 7.48
CA ALA A 257 -8.54 -20.76 8.24
C ALA A 257 -8.55 -19.47 7.45
N ASN A 258 -9.15 -18.44 7.99
CA ASN A 258 -9.17 -17.09 7.45
C ASN A 258 -8.18 -16.21 8.22
N PHE A 259 -7.39 -15.44 7.50
CA PHE A 259 -6.43 -14.50 8.07
C PHE A 259 -6.82 -13.08 7.73
N TYR A 260 -6.80 -12.22 8.73
CA TYR A 260 -7.21 -10.82 8.61
C TYR A 260 -6.10 -9.90 9.07
N GLN A 261 -5.90 -8.78 8.36
CA GLN A 261 -5.16 -7.63 8.85
C GLN A 261 -6.14 -6.48 9.06
N GLY A 262 -6.28 -6.00 10.28
CA GLY A 262 -7.42 -5.14 10.64
C GLY A 262 -8.75 -5.84 10.41
N ASN A 263 -9.56 -5.33 9.48
CA ASN A 263 -10.84 -5.92 9.07
C ASN A 263 -10.81 -6.51 7.66
N GLU A 264 -9.66 -6.54 7.02
CA GLU A 264 -9.49 -7.04 5.65
C GLU A 264 -9.05 -8.50 5.67
N LEU A 265 -9.70 -9.34 4.87
CA LEU A 265 -9.30 -10.72 4.65
C LEU A 265 -8.08 -10.74 3.72
N VAL A 266 -6.91 -11.10 4.26
CA VAL A 266 -5.65 -11.10 3.52
C VAL A 266 -5.28 -12.48 2.97
N ALA A 267 -5.75 -13.57 3.60
CA ALA A 267 -5.57 -14.94 3.11
C ALA A 267 -6.65 -15.87 3.62
N SER A 268 -6.87 -16.97 2.91
CA SER A 268 -7.70 -18.09 3.32
C SER A 268 -7.03 -19.40 2.92
N GLN A 269 -7.02 -20.40 3.82
CA GLN A 269 -6.44 -21.72 3.59
C GLN A 269 -7.38 -22.81 4.06
N ASP A 270 -7.54 -23.86 3.24
CA ASP A 270 -8.24 -25.05 3.65
C ASP A 270 -7.44 -25.82 4.70
N LEU A 271 -8.15 -26.34 5.70
CA LEU A 271 -7.64 -27.28 6.68
C LEU A 271 -7.90 -28.70 6.19
N ILE A 272 -6.86 -29.50 6.04
CA ILE A 272 -6.95 -30.91 5.63
C ILE A 272 -6.60 -31.84 6.76
N ALA A 273 -7.33 -32.96 6.86
CA ALA A 273 -7.10 -34.00 7.85
C ALA A 273 -5.71 -34.65 7.64
N CYS A 274 -4.93 -34.79 8.70
CA CYS A 274 -3.64 -35.47 8.68
C CYS A 274 -3.77 -37.01 8.78
N GLU A 275 -4.89 -37.50 9.29
CA GLU A 275 -5.12 -38.92 9.58
C GLU A 275 -6.57 -39.34 9.27
N ASP A 276 -6.77 -40.65 9.10
CA ASP A 276 -8.09 -41.21 8.96
C ASP A 276 -8.83 -41.25 10.33
N SER A 277 -10.07 -40.79 10.34
CA SER A 277 -10.94 -40.87 11.52
C SER A 277 -12.29 -41.54 11.15
N PRO A 278 -12.45 -42.84 11.35
CA PRO A 278 -13.69 -43.54 10.98
C PRO A 278 -14.86 -43.11 11.83
N ALA A 279 -16.08 -43.12 11.28
CA ALA A 279 -17.30 -42.97 12.05
C ALA A 279 -17.47 -44.15 13.03
N PRO A 280 -18.16 -43.93 14.16
CA PRO A 280 -18.44 -45.01 15.13
C PRO A 280 -19.24 -46.13 14.46
N GLY A 281 -18.89 -47.38 14.81
CA GLY A 281 -19.65 -48.55 14.37
C GLY A 281 -21.06 -48.52 14.91
N PHE A 282 -21.95 -49.36 14.34
CA PHE A 282 -23.39 -49.36 14.68
C PHE A 282 -23.65 -49.49 16.21
N LEU A 283 -22.95 -50.39 16.89
CA LEU A 283 -23.11 -50.60 18.34
C LEU A 283 -22.53 -49.45 19.15
N GLU A 284 -21.41 -48.92 18.77
CA GLU A 284 -20.77 -47.75 19.38
C GLU A 284 -21.64 -46.49 19.21
N GLY A 285 -22.20 -46.29 18.01
CA GLY A 285 -23.12 -45.19 17.73
C GLY A 285 -24.37 -45.20 18.58
N ILE A 286 -24.97 -46.40 18.84
CA ILE A 286 -26.10 -46.55 19.78
C ILE A 286 -25.66 -46.15 21.21
N GLY A 287 -24.48 -46.58 21.66
CA GLY A 287 -23.97 -46.25 23.00
C GLY A 287 -23.73 -44.74 23.15
N ILE A 288 -23.13 -44.10 22.16
CA ILE A 288 -22.90 -42.65 22.13
C ILE A 288 -24.21 -41.88 22.11
N TRP A 289 -25.17 -42.28 21.24
CA TRP A 289 -26.50 -41.69 21.19
C TRP A 289 -27.24 -41.79 22.55
N TRP A 290 -27.17 -42.94 23.19
CA TRP A 290 -27.80 -43.18 24.53
C TRP A 290 -27.18 -42.25 25.59
N ASN A 291 -25.85 -42.14 25.65
CA ASN A 291 -25.14 -41.29 26.61
C ASN A 291 -25.45 -39.80 26.39
N ARG A 292 -25.54 -39.35 25.14
CA ARG A 292 -25.93 -37.97 24.77
C ARG A 292 -27.38 -37.65 25.22
N LEU A 293 -28.26 -38.60 25.13
CA LEU A 293 -29.66 -38.42 25.59
C LEU A 293 -29.74 -38.04 27.07
N TRP A 294 -28.78 -38.49 27.88
CA TRP A 294 -28.67 -38.19 29.30
C TRP A 294 -27.70 -37.05 29.63
N GLY A 295 -27.18 -36.35 28.62
CA GLY A 295 -26.33 -35.16 28.77
C GLY A 295 -24.89 -35.43 29.24
N ASN A 296 -24.42 -36.68 29.10
CA ASN A 296 -23.12 -37.10 29.62
C ASN A 296 -21.96 -37.02 28.58
N ASP A 297 -22.25 -36.85 27.28
CA ASP A 297 -21.26 -36.89 26.22
C ASP A 297 -21.40 -35.67 25.28
N ALA A 298 -20.68 -34.59 25.55
CA ALA A 298 -20.43 -33.51 24.58
C ALA A 298 -19.21 -33.88 23.70
N PRO A 299 -19.19 -33.55 22.38
CA PRO A 299 -18.00 -33.72 21.55
C PRO A 299 -16.81 -32.93 22.12
N ALA A 300 -15.60 -33.46 21.95
CA ALA A 300 -14.39 -32.71 22.26
C ALA A 300 -14.39 -31.39 21.46
N PRO A 301 -14.06 -30.25 22.06
CA PRO A 301 -14.04 -28.98 21.33
C PRO A 301 -12.92 -28.96 20.29
N THR A 302 -13.12 -28.18 19.24
CA THR A 302 -12.03 -27.85 18.32
C THR A 302 -10.99 -26.99 19.05
N GLU A 303 -9.73 -27.37 18.94
CA GLU A 303 -8.57 -26.68 19.53
C GLU A 303 -7.72 -26.09 18.42
N VAL A 304 -7.41 -24.80 18.50
CA VAL A 304 -6.50 -24.10 17.56
C VAL A 304 -5.10 -24.14 18.14
N VAL A 305 -4.15 -24.69 17.40
CA VAL A 305 -2.74 -24.82 17.80
C VAL A 305 -1.87 -23.77 17.08
N ASN A 306 -2.26 -23.38 15.86
CA ASN A 306 -1.54 -22.37 15.12
C ASN A 306 -1.56 -21.03 15.86
N GLU A 307 -0.41 -20.34 15.87
CA GLU A 307 -0.23 -19.04 16.51
C GLU A 307 -0.26 -17.92 15.45
N THR A 308 -0.47 -16.68 15.92
CA THR A 308 -0.35 -15.47 15.11
C THR A 308 0.70 -14.55 15.71
N PRO A 309 1.98 -14.74 15.35
CA PRO A 309 3.07 -13.90 15.85
C PRO A 309 2.85 -12.42 15.52
N LEU A 310 3.24 -11.55 16.44
CA LEU A 310 3.14 -10.12 16.24
C LEU A 310 4.20 -9.65 15.23
N ILE A 311 3.76 -8.98 14.18
CA ILE A 311 4.63 -8.30 13.20
C ILE A 311 4.90 -6.84 13.60
N TYR A 312 4.06 -6.28 14.47
CA TYR A 312 4.16 -4.91 14.95
C TYR A 312 4.01 -4.87 16.47
N SER A 313 5.00 -4.29 17.17
CA SER A 313 4.90 -4.06 18.61
C SER A 313 4.92 -2.57 18.91
N LYS A 314 4.04 -2.09 19.82
CA LYS A 314 4.00 -0.69 20.24
C LYS A 314 5.29 -0.18 20.86
N SER A 315 6.20 -1.08 21.29
CA SER A 315 7.50 -0.71 21.87
C SER A 315 8.51 -0.28 20.80
N SER A 316 8.52 -0.94 19.63
CA SER A 316 9.39 -0.55 18.51
C SER A 316 8.97 0.78 17.90
N SER A 317 7.65 1.05 17.80
CA SER A 317 7.15 2.29 17.21
C SER A 317 7.54 3.57 17.99
N ARG A 318 7.82 3.46 19.29
CA ARG A 318 8.16 4.62 20.11
C ARG A 318 9.64 5.01 20.00
N GLU A 319 10.51 4.03 19.76
CA GLU A 319 11.93 4.27 19.50
C GLU A 319 12.15 4.77 18.07
N ASP A 320 11.43 4.18 17.07
CA ASP A 320 11.51 4.62 15.68
C ASP A 320 10.94 6.04 15.48
N HIS A 321 9.87 6.42 16.17
CA HIS A 321 9.35 7.79 16.12
C HIS A 321 10.29 8.82 16.78
N GLN A 322 11.10 8.41 17.77
CA GLN A 322 12.12 9.29 18.33
C GLN A 322 13.29 9.48 17.36
N SER A 323 13.71 8.44 16.64
CA SER A 323 14.74 8.53 15.61
C SER A 323 14.30 9.35 14.39
N VAL A 324 13.06 9.19 13.92
CA VAL A 324 12.48 10.00 12.83
C VAL A 324 12.30 11.46 13.25
N ALA A 325 11.85 11.73 14.48
CA ALA A 325 11.74 13.08 15.01
C ALA A 325 13.12 13.74 15.21
N ALA A 326 14.16 12.99 15.58
CA ALA A 326 15.54 13.46 15.69
C ALA A 326 16.14 13.78 14.31
N ILE A 327 15.88 12.95 13.30
CA ILE A 327 16.29 13.18 11.91
C ILE A 327 15.58 14.42 11.33
N ALA A 328 14.30 14.58 11.58
CA ALA A 328 13.51 15.75 11.16
C ALA A 328 13.94 17.04 11.86
N ALA A 329 14.49 16.95 13.08
CA ALA A 329 15.02 18.09 13.84
C ALA A 329 16.47 18.46 13.49
N GLY A 330 17.15 17.70 12.60
CA GLY A 330 18.53 17.97 12.16
C GLY A 330 19.57 17.80 13.27
N VAL A 331 19.29 17.02 14.30
CA VAL A 331 20.23 16.72 15.38
C VAL A 331 21.01 15.46 15.02
N SER A 332 22.26 15.62 14.58
CA SER A 332 23.21 14.49 14.44
C SER A 332 23.73 14.12 15.82
N ASP A 333 23.62 12.85 16.19
CA ASP A 333 24.19 12.25 17.40
C ASP A 333 25.72 12.04 17.28
N ASP A 334 26.46 13.12 16.95
CA ASP A 334 27.93 13.12 17.01
C ASP A 334 28.39 14.33 17.81
N ALA A 335 28.31 14.23 19.14
CA ALA A 335 29.07 15.09 20.04
C ALA A 335 29.77 14.21 21.09
N PRO A 336 31.13 14.23 21.16
CA PRO A 336 31.84 13.47 22.16
C PRO A 336 31.66 14.12 23.55
N ALA A 337 31.36 13.29 24.51
CA ALA A 337 31.43 13.64 25.92
C ALA A 337 32.90 13.81 26.28
N ASP A 338 33.31 15.04 26.61
CA ASP A 338 34.33 15.28 27.65
C ASP A 338 34.50 16.77 27.98
N GLY A 339 34.67 17.07 29.26
CA GLY A 339 35.48 18.16 29.75
C GLY A 339 34.77 19.38 30.34
N ALA A 340 34.29 19.30 31.57
CA ALA A 340 34.29 20.50 32.42
C ALA A 340 35.73 20.85 32.81
N PRO A 341 36.13 22.15 32.85
CA PRO A 341 36.56 22.64 34.11
C PRO A 341 36.03 24.05 34.52
N SER A 342 35.91 24.20 35.81
CA SER A 342 35.73 25.38 36.61
C SER A 342 36.70 26.52 36.31
N GLY A 343 36.28 27.80 36.47
CA GLY A 343 37.20 28.89 36.69
C GLY A 343 36.61 30.27 36.52
N ALA A 344 36.46 30.92 37.64
CA ALA A 344 36.02 32.29 37.85
C ALA A 344 36.87 33.36 37.15
N GLY A 345 36.29 34.52 36.88
CA GLY A 345 37.04 35.73 36.56
C GLY A 345 36.17 36.88 36.10
N ALA A 346 35.93 37.81 37.02
CA ALA A 346 35.30 39.09 36.81
C ALA A 346 36.09 40.03 35.90
N GLY A 347 35.42 40.96 35.22
CA GLY A 347 36.07 42.08 34.55
C GLY A 347 35.10 42.94 33.74
N ALA A 348 34.84 44.11 34.23
CA ALA A 348 33.93 45.12 33.76
C ALA A 348 34.50 46.00 32.62
N ALA A 349 33.60 46.83 32.06
CA ALA A 349 33.73 48.07 31.34
C ALA A 349 34.18 47.97 29.86
N ASP A 350 33.71 48.67 28.92
CA ASP A 350 33.11 49.99 28.72
C ASP A 350 33.20 50.32 27.20
N ALA A 351 32.22 51.05 26.78
CA ALA A 351 32.22 52.10 25.75
C ALA A 351 32.50 51.86 24.25
N ALA A 352 31.46 52.14 23.50
CA ALA A 352 31.34 53.20 22.46
C ALA A 352 31.94 53.01 21.06
N ASN A 353 31.03 53.29 20.13
CA ASN A 353 31.25 53.97 18.84
C ASN A 353 32.03 53.26 17.69
N GLU A 354 31.38 52.93 16.66
CA GLU A 354 31.04 53.66 15.39
C GLU A 354 30.10 52.82 14.54
#